data_5f060e4eaff260f897056af19cd30b05
#
_entry.id   5f060e4eaff260f897056af19cd30b05
#
_cell.length_a   1.000
_cell.length_b   1.000
_cell.length_c   1.000
_cell.angle_alpha   90.00
_cell.angle_beta   90.00
_cell.angle_gamma   90.00
#
_symmetry.space_group_name_H-M   'P 1'
#
loop_
_entity.id
_entity.type
_entity.pdbx_description
1 polymer ?
#
loop_
_entity_poly.entity_id
_entity_poly.type
_entity_poly.pdbx_seq_one_letter_code
_entity_poly.pdbx_strand_id
1 'polypeptide(L)'
;MRTSLPILALTSSLAPTNAARAYSEWLASSFIDRQTPIDAGYGPAVLWEGIARAGAHISPTSPLLKAAEAKVSSLVSADGTLDGWDPEWYSLDDIRIGNNLLYFYQRSGDAKLKTAADGLRQQLNRWPRTPSGGFWHRAPIYEDQMWLDGIYMADTFYATYVSLFERENVTAWEEIALQFDLIEEHCRNHTSNLLVHGYDEAKDAVWADPVTGASPLVWNRAAGWYFMALIDTLQVYPSDLPGYARLLGYFVTLADGLERSQDGGGGWWLIMNEGYEAREGNYIEASATAMFSYGLLRGVRDGLLEEKYKAVGLKAYELLVDEFVREDGNGTISFLGTVQVGSLNSNASFEYYTSIPLAENDARGSGAFLFAAIEEELL
;
A
#
# COMPACT_ATOMS: atom_id res chain seq x y z
N MET A 1 -38.29 -73.03 3.53
CA MET A 1 -37.57 -72.14 2.58
C MET A 1 -37.62 -70.73 3.12
N ARG A 2 -36.57 -70.22 3.67
CA ARG A 2 -36.42 -68.83 4.11
C ARG A 2 -35.46 -68.12 3.15
N THR A 3 -35.96 -67.19 2.35
CA THR A 3 -35.18 -66.40 1.41
C THR A 3 -34.66 -65.17 2.17
N SER A 4 -33.35 -65.09 2.31
CA SER A 4 -32.63 -63.92 2.82
C SER A 4 -32.38 -62.93 1.69
N LEU A 5 -32.82 -61.70 1.86
CA LEU A 5 -32.48 -60.55 0.99
C LEU A 5 -31.11 -59.96 1.39
N PRO A 6 -30.30 -59.53 0.45
CA PRO A 6 -29.04 -58.87 0.76
C PRO A 6 -29.26 -57.39 1.16
N ILE A 7 -28.58 -56.98 2.21
CA ILE A 7 -28.50 -55.58 2.64
C ILE A 7 -27.50 -54.90 1.72
N LEU A 8 -27.97 -53.93 0.90
CA LEU A 8 -27.13 -52.98 0.18
C LEU A 8 -26.53 -51.97 1.16
N ALA A 9 -25.24 -52.02 1.39
CA ALA A 9 -24.52 -50.99 2.11
C ALA A 9 -24.38 -49.76 1.19
N LEU A 10 -25.10 -48.67 1.50
CA LEU A 10 -24.83 -47.35 0.92
C LEU A 10 -23.52 -46.81 1.51
N THR A 11 -22.46 -46.87 0.74
CA THR A 11 -21.26 -46.10 0.99
C THR A 11 -21.52 -44.66 0.55
N SER A 12 -21.83 -43.76 1.48
CA SER A 12 -21.78 -42.35 1.23
C SER A 12 -20.33 -41.91 1.03
N SER A 13 -19.94 -41.69 -0.20
CA SER A 13 -18.71 -40.96 -0.48
C SER A 13 -18.91 -39.52 -0.03
N LEU A 14 -18.34 -39.14 1.11
CA LEU A 14 -18.11 -37.76 1.46
C LEU A 14 -17.22 -37.19 0.33
N ALA A 15 -17.77 -36.29 -0.49
CA ALA A 15 -16.96 -35.44 -1.35
C ALA A 15 -15.96 -34.68 -0.45
N PRO A 16 -14.71 -34.50 -0.88
CA PRO A 16 -13.78 -33.70 -0.10
C PRO A 16 -14.41 -32.32 0.09
N THR A 17 -14.54 -31.91 1.33
CA THR A 17 -14.85 -30.50 1.66
C THR A 17 -13.77 -29.67 1.01
N ASN A 18 -14.10 -28.94 -0.07
CA ASN A 18 -13.24 -27.88 -0.56
C ASN A 18 -12.96 -26.95 0.61
N ALA A 19 -11.77 -26.99 1.18
CA ALA A 19 -11.30 -25.93 2.03
C ALA A 19 -11.45 -24.63 1.20
N ALA A 20 -12.15 -23.65 1.73
CA ALA A 20 -12.34 -22.38 1.03
C ALA A 20 -10.94 -21.87 0.63
N ARG A 21 -10.75 -21.56 -0.65
CA ARG A 21 -9.47 -21.05 -1.16
C ARG A 21 -9.19 -19.71 -0.53
N ALA A 22 -8.00 -19.52 0.01
CA ALA A 22 -7.57 -18.25 0.59
C ALA A 22 -7.66 -17.13 -0.46
N TYR A 23 -8.21 -15.99 -0.10
CA TYR A 23 -8.40 -14.87 -1.05
C TYR A 23 -7.08 -14.29 -1.55
N SER A 24 -6.02 -14.33 -0.72
CA SER A 24 -4.68 -13.92 -1.14
C SER A 24 -4.15 -14.79 -2.29
N GLU A 25 -4.30 -16.11 -2.18
CA GLU A 25 -3.93 -17.05 -3.25
C GLU A 25 -4.82 -16.90 -4.48
N TRP A 26 -6.13 -16.74 -4.26
CA TRP A 26 -7.09 -16.70 -5.36
C TRP A 26 -6.92 -15.46 -6.22
N LEU A 27 -6.83 -14.28 -5.61
CA LEU A 27 -6.62 -13.04 -6.37
C LEU A 27 -5.23 -13.04 -7.04
N ALA A 28 -4.17 -13.42 -6.32
CA ALA A 28 -2.82 -13.49 -6.90
C ALA A 28 -2.77 -14.42 -8.13
N SER A 29 -3.38 -15.61 -8.03
CA SER A 29 -3.48 -16.56 -9.17
C SER A 29 -4.27 -15.96 -10.33
N SER A 30 -5.35 -15.23 -10.03
CA SER A 30 -6.18 -14.58 -11.05
C SER A 30 -5.39 -13.58 -11.90
N PHE A 31 -4.45 -12.82 -11.29
CA PHE A 31 -3.55 -11.93 -12.03
C PHE A 31 -2.53 -12.68 -12.88
N ILE A 32 -2.03 -13.84 -12.41
CA ILE A 32 -1.16 -14.71 -13.21
C ILE A 32 -1.92 -15.25 -14.42
N ASP A 33 -3.14 -15.77 -14.22
CA ASP A 33 -3.97 -16.33 -15.29
C ASP A 33 -4.33 -15.27 -16.36
N ARG A 34 -4.50 -14.01 -15.96
CA ARG A 34 -4.69 -12.86 -16.87
C ARG A 34 -3.41 -12.41 -17.58
N GLN A 35 -2.25 -13.03 -17.27
CA GLN A 35 -0.95 -12.66 -17.83
C GLN A 35 -0.61 -11.17 -17.62
N THR A 36 -0.97 -10.64 -16.44
CA THR A 36 -0.81 -9.21 -16.11
C THR A 36 0.64 -8.75 -16.36
N PRO A 37 0.83 -7.65 -17.10
CA PRO A 37 2.16 -7.12 -17.35
C PRO A 37 2.76 -6.49 -16.09
N ILE A 38 4.05 -6.22 -16.14
CA ILE A 38 4.77 -5.40 -15.18
C ILE A 38 5.53 -4.30 -15.92
N ASP A 39 5.61 -3.14 -15.31
CA ASP A 39 6.55 -2.07 -15.62
C ASP A 39 7.10 -1.50 -14.29
N ALA A 40 7.99 -0.52 -14.35
CA ALA A 40 8.59 0.09 -13.17
C ALA A 40 7.66 1.06 -12.42
N GLY A 41 6.43 1.28 -12.88
CA GLY A 41 5.45 2.15 -12.23
C GLY A 41 5.00 1.64 -10.86
N TYR A 42 4.61 2.56 -9.97
CA TYR A 42 4.27 2.22 -8.57
C TYR A 42 3.07 1.28 -8.44
N GLY A 43 2.04 1.41 -9.27
CA GLY A 43 0.88 0.52 -9.22
C GLY A 43 1.25 -0.94 -9.47
N PRO A 44 1.87 -1.29 -10.62
CA PRO A 44 2.43 -2.62 -10.85
C PRO A 44 3.39 -3.08 -9.76
N ALA A 45 4.26 -2.21 -9.23
CA ALA A 45 5.17 -2.56 -8.13
C ALA A 45 4.40 -3.06 -6.90
N VAL A 46 3.35 -2.35 -6.48
CA VAL A 46 2.51 -2.73 -5.33
C VAL A 46 1.79 -4.05 -5.58
N LEU A 47 1.21 -4.24 -6.77
CA LEU A 47 0.52 -5.49 -7.14
C LEU A 47 1.49 -6.69 -7.10
N TRP A 48 2.63 -6.57 -7.78
CA TRP A 48 3.59 -7.68 -7.86
C TRP A 48 4.29 -7.97 -6.53
N GLU A 49 4.40 -6.98 -5.64
CA GLU A 49 4.80 -7.22 -4.25
C GLU A 49 3.70 -8.00 -3.50
N GLY A 50 2.43 -7.64 -3.66
CA GLY A 50 1.31 -8.39 -3.09
C GLY A 50 1.29 -9.86 -3.55
N ILE A 51 1.47 -10.11 -4.85
CA ILE A 51 1.57 -11.46 -5.41
C ILE A 51 2.77 -12.22 -4.83
N ALA A 52 3.92 -11.56 -4.68
CA ALA A 52 5.12 -12.15 -4.10
C ALA A 52 4.90 -12.55 -2.63
N ARG A 53 4.31 -11.65 -1.83
CA ARG A 53 3.99 -11.90 -0.41
C ARG A 53 2.95 -13.02 -0.26
N ALA A 54 1.89 -13.04 -1.08
CA ALA A 54 0.91 -14.13 -1.10
C ALA A 54 1.58 -15.47 -1.47
N GLY A 55 2.44 -15.47 -2.48
CA GLY A 55 3.23 -16.65 -2.82
C GLY A 55 4.13 -17.13 -1.68
N ALA A 56 4.82 -16.21 -1.00
CA ALA A 56 5.69 -16.54 0.13
C ALA A 56 4.90 -17.05 1.35
N HIS A 57 3.70 -16.51 1.58
CA HIS A 57 2.79 -16.97 2.63
C HIS A 57 2.36 -18.42 2.42
N ILE A 58 2.05 -18.82 1.19
CA ILE A 58 1.68 -20.19 0.85
C ILE A 58 2.88 -21.13 1.00
N SER A 59 4.02 -20.80 0.39
CA SER A 59 5.24 -21.60 0.41
C SER A 59 6.44 -20.83 -0.15
N PRO A 60 7.64 -21.03 0.40
CA PRO A 60 8.87 -20.44 -0.15
C PRO A 60 9.20 -20.91 -1.58
N THR A 61 8.54 -21.95 -2.08
CA THR A 61 8.70 -22.49 -3.44
C THR A 61 7.45 -22.29 -4.33
N SER A 62 6.49 -21.50 -3.88
CA SER A 62 5.22 -21.23 -4.58
C SER A 62 5.44 -20.81 -6.03
N PRO A 63 4.60 -21.28 -6.98
CA PRO A 63 4.60 -20.77 -8.36
C PRO A 63 4.33 -19.27 -8.46
N LEU A 64 3.49 -18.72 -7.58
CA LEU A 64 3.21 -17.27 -7.53
C LEU A 64 4.46 -16.47 -7.21
N LEU A 65 5.22 -16.90 -6.20
CA LEU A 65 6.46 -16.25 -5.81
C LEU A 65 7.50 -16.28 -6.94
N LYS A 66 7.64 -17.43 -7.61
CA LYS A 66 8.54 -17.58 -8.77
C LYS A 66 8.11 -16.72 -9.95
N ALA A 67 6.80 -16.62 -10.21
CA ALA A 67 6.27 -15.76 -11.26
C ALA A 67 6.55 -14.27 -10.97
N ALA A 68 6.35 -13.82 -9.73
CA ALA A 68 6.68 -12.46 -9.32
C ALA A 68 8.18 -12.16 -9.42
N GLU A 69 9.04 -13.10 -9.00
CA GLU A 69 10.50 -12.99 -9.15
C GLU A 69 10.91 -12.84 -10.62
N ALA A 70 10.37 -13.69 -11.49
CA ALA A 70 10.66 -13.63 -12.92
C ALA A 70 10.22 -12.31 -13.54
N LYS A 71 9.04 -11.78 -13.17
CA LYS A 71 8.52 -10.50 -13.64
C LYS A 71 9.40 -9.34 -13.20
N VAL A 72 9.71 -9.21 -11.91
CA VAL A 72 10.57 -8.14 -11.39
C VAL A 72 11.97 -8.24 -11.99
N SER A 73 12.56 -9.45 -12.06
CA SER A 73 13.88 -9.66 -12.65
C SER A 73 13.93 -9.30 -14.14
N SER A 74 12.80 -9.42 -14.86
CA SER A 74 12.74 -9.06 -16.28
C SER A 74 12.82 -7.55 -16.55
N LEU A 75 12.58 -6.71 -15.54
CA LEU A 75 12.75 -5.25 -15.65
C LEU A 75 14.21 -4.81 -15.57
N VAL A 76 15.13 -5.71 -15.19
CA VAL A 76 16.51 -5.34 -14.94
C VAL A 76 17.44 -6.09 -15.88
N SER A 77 18.18 -5.34 -16.69
CA SER A 77 19.20 -5.88 -17.59
C SER A 77 20.38 -6.49 -16.83
N ALA A 78 21.24 -7.25 -17.52
CA ALA A 78 22.37 -7.94 -16.89
C ALA A 78 23.40 -6.99 -16.24
N ASP A 79 23.48 -5.75 -16.71
CA ASP A 79 24.33 -4.69 -16.15
C ASP A 79 23.69 -3.90 -14.99
N GLY A 80 22.45 -4.24 -14.64
CA GLY A 80 21.71 -3.57 -13.57
C GLY A 80 20.87 -2.36 -14.02
N THR A 81 20.78 -2.10 -15.34
CA THR A 81 19.89 -1.04 -15.85
C THR A 81 18.43 -1.42 -15.61
N LEU A 82 17.66 -0.54 -14.98
CA LEU A 82 16.22 -0.69 -14.73
C LEU A 82 15.44 -0.12 -15.93
N ASP A 83 14.66 -0.97 -16.58
CA ASP A 83 13.82 -0.57 -17.73
C ASP A 83 12.73 0.42 -17.29
N GLY A 84 12.55 1.47 -18.08
CA GLY A 84 11.56 2.52 -17.81
C GLY A 84 11.92 3.52 -16.71
N TRP A 85 13.11 3.41 -16.08
CA TRP A 85 13.57 4.38 -15.10
C TRP A 85 14.61 5.35 -15.70
N ASP A 86 14.42 6.65 -15.43
CA ASP A 86 15.33 7.72 -15.82
C ASP A 86 15.94 8.37 -14.56
N PRO A 87 17.28 8.30 -14.36
CA PRO A 87 17.94 8.88 -13.20
C PRO A 87 17.90 10.41 -13.13
N GLU A 88 17.56 11.08 -14.22
CA GLU A 88 17.43 12.55 -14.30
C GLU A 88 15.97 13.02 -14.20
N TRP A 89 15.01 12.09 -14.19
CA TRP A 89 13.60 12.37 -13.93
C TRP A 89 13.25 12.04 -12.48
N TYR A 90 12.86 13.04 -11.71
CA TYR A 90 12.56 12.90 -10.28
C TYR A 90 11.07 12.74 -10.04
N SER A 91 10.61 11.51 -9.86
CA SER A 91 9.25 11.14 -9.46
C SER A 91 9.33 10.11 -8.34
N LEU A 92 8.82 10.42 -7.14
CA LEU A 92 8.85 9.48 -6.02
C LEU A 92 8.11 8.19 -6.35
N ASP A 93 7.11 8.26 -7.24
CA ASP A 93 6.39 7.08 -7.75
C ASP A 93 7.34 6.05 -8.38
N ASP A 94 8.40 6.52 -9.08
CA ASP A 94 9.34 5.65 -9.80
C ASP A 94 10.35 4.97 -8.85
N ILE A 95 10.42 5.41 -7.59
CA ILE A 95 11.26 4.79 -6.55
C ILE A 95 10.60 3.52 -5.98
N ARG A 96 9.25 3.41 -6.06
CA ARG A 96 8.49 2.33 -5.40
C ARG A 96 8.94 0.92 -5.80
N ILE A 97 9.34 0.71 -7.06
CA ILE A 97 9.83 -0.59 -7.55
C ILE A 97 11.08 -1.07 -6.77
N GLY A 98 11.81 -0.17 -6.13
CA GLY A 98 12.99 -0.47 -5.33
C GLY A 98 12.73 -1.49 -4.21
N ASN A 99 11.53 -1.49 -3.60
CA ASN A 99 11.16 -2.48 -2.59
C ASN A 99 11.12 -3.89 -3.19
N ASN A 100 10.58 -4.05 -4.40
CA ASN A 100 10.56 -5.34 -5.11
C ASN A 100 11.97 -5.81 -5.46
N LEU A 101 12.85 -4.89 -5.91
CA LEU A 101 14.24 -5.20 -6.22
C LEU A 101 14.98 -5.71 -4.97
N LEU A 102 14.84 -5.03 -3.83
CA LEU A 102 15.45 -5.41 -2.56
C LEU A 102 14.90 -6.73 -2.04
N TYR A 103 13.57 -6.93 -2.11
CA TYR A 103 12.93 -8.18 -1.69
C TYR A 103 13.50 -9.39 -2.43
N PHE A 104 13.61 -9.30 -3.77
CA PHE A 104 14.15 -10.42 -4.56
C PHE A 104 15.67 -10.52 -4.51
N TYR A 105 16.40 -9.42 -4.33
CA TYR A 105 17.83 -9.47 -4.05
C TYR A 105 18.13 -10.26 -2.77
N GLN A 106 17.41 -10.00 -1.67
CA GLN A 106 17.58 -10.74 -0.43
C GLN A 106 17.33 -12.26 -0.58
N ARG A 107 16.46 -12.65 -1.50
CA ARG A 107 16.09 -14.06 -1.74
C ARG A 107 17.04 -14.77 -2.69
N SER A 108 17.46 -14.11 -3.75
CA SER A 108 18.23 -14.72 -4.85
C SER A 108 19.73 -14.42 -4.78
N GLY A 109 20.13 -13.30 -4.16
CA GLY A 109 21.50 -12.80 -4.24
C GLY A 109 21.87 -12.22 -5.62
N ASP A 110 20.91 -12.04 -6.53
CA ASP A 110 21.16 -11.55 -7.90
C ASP A 110 21.68 -10.09 -7.88
N ALA A 111 22.97 -9.92 -8.19
CA ALA A 111 23.66 -8.65 -8.09
C ALA A 111 23.06 -7.55 -8.99
N LYS A 112 22.43 -7.91 -10.12
CA LYS A 112 21.79 -6.91 -10.99
C LYS A 112 20.65 -6.15 -10.29
N LEU A 113 19.87 -6.84 -9.43
CA LEU A 113 18.78 -6.24 -8.66
C LEU A 113 19.33 -5.23 -7.64
N LYS A 114 20.46 -5.57 -7.00
CA LYS A 114 21.13 -4.62 -6.10
C LYS A 114 21.67 -3.42 -6.85
N THR A 115 22.28 -3.61 -8.02
CA THR A 115 22.79 -2.50 -8.84
C THR A 115 21.68 -1.55 -9.23
N ALA A 116 20.51 -2.04 -9.62
CA ALA A 116 19.34 -1.21 -9.90
C ALA A 116 18.86 -0.46 -8.64
N ALA A 117 18.77 -1.13 -7.50
CA ALA A 117 18.41 -0.51 -6.23
C ALA A 117 19.42 0.55 -5.77
N ASP A 118 20.74 0.33 -6.00
CA ASP A 118 21.78 1.30 -5.73
C ASP A 118 21.60 2.59 -6.58
N GLY A 119 21.15 2.44 -7.82
CA GLY A 119 20.81 3.57 -8.70
C GLY A 119 19.68 4.43 -8.12
N LEU A 120 18.58 3.81 -7.69
CA LEU A 120 17.46 4.49 -7.03
C LEU A 120 17.91 5.19 -5.74
N ARG A 121 18.70 4.50 -4.91
CA ARG A 121 19.25 5.08 -3.67
C ARG A 121 20.14 6.30 -3.93
N GLN A 122 20.97 6.25 -4.96
CA GLN A 122 21.81 7.38 -5.35
C GLN A 122 21.00 8.56 -5.89
N GLN A 123 19.88 8.30 -6.57
CA GLN A 123 18.97 9.35 -7.02
C GLN A 123 18.36 10.10 -5.83
N LEU A 124 17.96 9.40 -4.74
CA LEU A 124 17.46 10.04 -3.52
C LEU A 124 18.46 11.01 -2.88
N ASN A 125 19.76 10.75 -2.97
CA ASN A 125 20.80 11.67 -2.47
C ASN A 125 20.82 13.03 -3.18
N ARG A 126 20.31 13.08 -4.40
CA ARG A 126 20.29 14.27 -5.25
C ARG A 126 18.87 14.85 -5.41
N TRP A 127 17.92 14.28 -4.67
CA TRP A 127 16.50 14.63 -4.80
C TRP A 127 16.26 16.11 -4.50
N PRO A 128 15.49 16.85 -5.31
CA PRO A 128 15.04 18.20 -4.99
C PRO A 128 14.28 18.25 -3.66
N ARG A 129 14.55 19.31 -2.88
CA ARG A 129 14.04 19.45 -1.51
C ARG A 129 13.26 20.73 -1.35
N THR A 130 12.23 20.67 -0.51
CA THR A 130 11.60 21.88 0.03
C THR A 130 12.60 22.65 0.90
N PRO A 131 12.37 23.94 1.22
CA PRO A 131 13.19 24.72 2.16
C PRO A 131 13.38 24.01 3.51
N SER A 132 12.39 23.25 4.00
CA SER A 132 12.47 22.48 5.25
C SER A 132 13.12 21.09 5.08
N GLY A 133 13.53 20.70 3.88
CA GLY A 133 14.26 19.45 3.60
C GLY A 133 13.41 18.29 3.14
N GLY A 134 12.10 18.48 2.93
CA GLY A 134 11.20 17.46 2.39
C GLY A 134 11.50 17.11 0.93
N PHE A 135 11.30 15.88 0.53
CA PHE A 135 11.39 15.48 -0.88
C PHE A 135 10.22 16.08 -1.69
N TRP A 136 10.50 16.80 -2.78
CA TRP A 136 9.44 17.12 -3.72
C TRP A 136 8.78 15.85 -4.22
N HIS A 137 7.46 15.83 -4.28
CA HIS A 137 6.77 14.65 -4.80
C HIS A 137 7.21 14.34 -6.24
N ARG A 138 7.40 15.38 -7.07
CA ARG A 138 7.94 15.25 -8.44
C ARG A 138 8.58 16.56 -8.91
N ALA A 139 9.77 16.48 -9.47
CA ALA A 139 10.44 17.63 -10.07
C ALA A 139 10.54 17.48 -11.60
N PRO A 140 10.44 18.60 -12.36
CA PRO A 140 10.31 19.99 -11.87
C PRO A 140 8.88 20.49 -11.66
N ILE A 141 7.87 19.60 -11.74
CA ILE A 141 6.44 20.02 -11.90
C ILE A 141 5.68 20.24 -10.60
N TYR A 142 6.18 19.79 -9.45
CA TYR A 142 5.56 20.01 -8.12
C TYR A 142 6.61 20.60 -7.17
N GLU A 143 7.08 21.80 -7.53
CA GLU A 143 8.07 22.51 -6.74
C GLU A 143 7.55 22.72 -5.31
N ASP A 144 8.42 22.44 -4.33
CA ASP A 144 8.14 22.56 -2.90
C ASP A 144 6.91 21.80 -2.38
N GLN A 145 6.40 20.81 -3.11
CA GLN A 145 5.23 20.04 -2.69
C GLN A 145 5.61 18.65 -2.13
N MET A 146 5.06 18.32 -0.97
CA MET A 146 5.07 16.96 -0.42
C MET A 146 3.63 16.41 -0.39
N TRP A 147 3.47 15.18 -0.88
CA TRP A 147 2.20 14.45 -0.85
C TRP A 147 2.37 13.21 0.01
N LEU A 148 1.30 12.79 0.70
CA LEU A 148 1.29 11.59 1.53
C LEU A 148 1.75 10.34 0.75
N ASP A 149 1.36 10.26 -0.53
CA ASP A 149 1.71 9.19 -1.47
C ASP A 149 3.22 9.00 -1.55
N GLY A 150 3.98 10.10 -1.63
CA GLY A 150 5.44 10.09 -1.77
C GLY A 150 6.15 9.36 -0.64
N ILE A 151 5.60 9.42 0.58
CA ILE A 151 6.16 8.73 1.75
C ILE A 151 6.13 7.20 1.55
N TYR A 152 5.05 6.67 1.01
CA TYR A 152 4.98 5.23 0.70
C TYR A 152 5.87 4.86 -0.49
N MET A 153 5.93 5.75 -1.49
CA MET A 153 6.65 5.46 -2.72
C MET A 153 8.17 5.41 -2.50
N ALA A 154 8.72 6.34 -1.74
CA ALA A 154 10.17 6.47 -1.59
C ALA A 154 10.70 6.05 -0.21
N ASP A 155 10.05 6.47 0.90
CA ASP A 155 10.67 6.31 2.21
C ASP A 155 10.64 4.86 2.70
N THR A 156 9.67 4.04 2.28
CA THR A 156 9.67 2.59 2.54
C THR A 156 10.85 1.89 1.86
N PHE A 157 11.19 2.29 0.63
CA PHE A 157 12.38 1.80 -0.06
C PHE A 157 13.65 2.30 0.64
N TYR A 158 13.70 3.60 0.95
CA TYR A 158 14.85 4.21 1.60
C TYR A 158 15.15 3.52 2.94
N ALA A 159 14.13 3.34 3.78
CA ALA A 159 14.26 2.64 5.07
C ALA A 159 14.74 1.19 4.90
N THR A 160 14.15 0.46 3.93
CA THR A 160 14.56 -0.92 3.64
C THR A 160 16.01 -0.97 3.15
N TYR A 161 16.42 -0.07 2.25
CA TYR A 161 17.78 -0.02 1.75
C TYR A 161 18.78 0.29 2.89
N VAL A 162 18.48 1.30 3.72
CA VAL A 162 19.35 1.67 4.85
C VAL A 162 19.44 0.53 5.85
N SER A 163 18.36 -0.17 6.14
CA SER A 163 18.38 -1.32 7.06
C SER A 163 19.29 -2.45 6.59
N LEU A 164 19.42 -2.62 5.28
CA LEU A 164 20.22 -3.71 4.66
C LEU A 164 21.69 -3.35 4.47
N PHE A 165 21.98 -2.11 4.10
CA PHE A 165 23.31 -1.73 3.62
C PHE A 165 23.95 -0.55 4.35
N GLU A 166 23.17 0.26 5.06
CA GLU A 166 23.61 1.48 5.72
C GLU A 166 23.13 1.57 7.18
N ARG A 167 22.90 0.44 7.86
CA ARG A 167 22.21 0.37 9.16
C ARG A 167 22.74 1.35 10.21
N GLU A 168 24.07 1.56 10.23
CA GLU A 168 24.73 2.47 11.17
C GLU A 168 24.70 3.95 10.75
N ASN A 169 24.07 4.25 9.60
CA ASN A 169 23.97 5.62 9.07
C ASN A 169 22.81 6.36 9.76
N VAL A 170 23.09 6.88 10.97
CA VAL A 170 22.08 7.62 11.76
C VAL A 170 21.51 8.81 10.98
N THR A 171 22.34 9.50 10.17
CA THR A 171 21.86 10.62 9.35
C THR A 171 20.79 10.20 8.35
N ALA A 172 20.94 9.01 7.73
CA ALA A 172 19.91 8.50 6.81
C ALA A 172 18.60 8.16 7.55
N TRP A 173 18.69 7.58 8.75
CA TRP A 173 17.51 7.32 9.56
C TRP A 173 16.79 8.61 9.99
N GLU A 174 17.55 9.64 10.42
CA GLU A 174 16.95 10.94 10.76
C GLU A 174 16.34 11.64 9.52
N GLU A 175 16.93 11.48 8.34
CA GLU A 175 16.36 11.99 7.10
C GLU A 175 15.04 11.30 6.74
N ILE A 176 14.94 9.98 6.91
CA ILE A 176 13.69 9.23 6.74
C ILE A 176 12.64 9.76 7.73
N ALA A 177 12.98 9.87 9.03
CA ALA A 177 12.05 10.38 10.03
C ALA A 177 11.59 11.81 9.71
N LEU A 178 12.49 12.67 9.19
CA LEU A 178 12.15 14.04 8.79
C LEU A 178 11.03 14.08 7.74
N GLN A 179 11.01 13.17 6.78
CA GLN A 179 9.95 13.15 5.76
C GLN A 179 8.56 12.94 6.41
N PHE A 180 8.48 12.01 7.37
CA PHE A 180 7.25 11.80 8.13
C PHE A 180 6.91 13.00 9.03
N ASP A 181 7.90 13.59 9.71
CA ASP A 181 7.72 14.74 10.60
C ASP A 181 7.11 15.94 9.84
N LEU A 182 7.60 16.23 8.63
CA LEU A 182 7.11 17.33 7.80
C LEU A 182 5.66 17.08 7.32
N ILE A 183 5.32 15.87 6.93
CA ILE A 183 3.93 15.50 6.60
C ILE A 183 3.03 15.68 7.83
N GLU A 184 3.45 15.25 9.00
CA GLU A 184 2.68 15.39 10.24
C GLU A 184 2.47 16.86 10.61
N GLU A 185 3.51 17.68 10.51
CA GLU A 185 3.44 19.10 10.82
C GLU A 185 2.45 19.86 9.94
N HIS A 186 2.45 19.57 8.63
CA HIS A 186 1.70 20.37 7.66
C HIS A 186 0.34 19.77 7.28
N CYS A 187 0.16 18.45 7.38
CA CYS A 187 -1.05 17.78 6.89
C CYS A 187 -1.98 17.27 7.99
N ARG A 188 -1.53 17.16 9.25
CA ARG A 188 -2.32 16.58 10.34
C ARG A 188 -3.43 17.51 10.82
N ASN A 189 -4.68 17.05 10.76
CA ASN A 189 -5.79 17.66 11.48
C ASN A 189 -5.86 17.06 12.90
N HIS A 190 -5.48 17.85 13.90
CA HIS A 190 -5.42 17.40 15.29
C HIS A 190 -6.79 17.13 15.94
N THR A 191 -7.91 17.53 15.31
CA THR A 191 -9.26 17.22 15.79
C THR A 191 -9.70 15.84 15.34
N SER A 192 -9.55 15.53 14.06
CA SER A 192 -9.94 14.24 13.47
C SER A 192 -8.85 13.18 13.57
N ASN A 193 -7.58 13.56 13.78
CA ASN A 193 -6.39 12.73 13.63
C ASN A 193 -6.15 12.19 12.21
N LEU A 194 -6.83 12.73 11.21
CA LEU A 194 -6.61 12.40 9.80
C LEU A 194 -5.63 13.40 9.16
N LEU A 195 -5.10 13.06 7.98
CA LEU A 195 -4.20 13.92 7.24
C LEU A 195 -4.82 14.32 5.89
N VAL A 196 -4.67 15.58 5.50
CA VAL A 196 -5.00 16.03 4.16
C VAL A 196 -3.97 15.49 3.15
N HIS A 197 -4.29 15.51 1.85
CA HIS A 197 -3.55 14.80 0.80
C HIS A 197 -2.06 15.21 0.70
N GLY A 198 -1.75 16.47 0.96
CA GLY A 198 -0.38 17.00 0.90
C GLY A 198 -0.32 18.46 1.25
N TYR A 199 0.87 19.06 1.12
CA TYR A 199 1.09 20.46 1.31
C TYR A 199 2.08 21.03 0.30
N ASP A 200 2.00 22.33 0.08
CA ASP A 200 2.91 23.14 -0.73
C ASP A 200 3.60 24.15 0.19
N GLU A 201 4.89 24.03 0.39
CA GLU A 201 5.63 24.90 1.29
C GLU A 201 5.73 26.34 0.75
N ALA A 202 5.75 26.50 -0.58
CA ALA A 202 5.69 27.82 -1.24
C ALA A 202 4.30 28.46 -1.15
N LYS A 203 3.23 27.68 -0.94
CA LYS A 203 1.83 28.12 -0.81
C LYS A 203 1.26 28.78 -2.07
N ASP A 204 1.77 28.44 -3.23
CA ASP A 204 1.37 29.04 -4.50
C ASP A 204 0.59 28.08 -5.42
N ALA A 205 0.49 26.79 -5.07
CA ALA A 205 -0.38 25.85 -5.75
C ALA A 205 -1.85 26.27 -5.61
N VAL A 206 -2.63 26.08 -6.67
CA VAL A 206 -4.05 26.49 -6.74
C VAL A 206 -4.92 25.94 -5.62
N TRP A 207 -4.54 24.83 -5.05
CA TRP A 207 -5.24 24.13 -3.97
C TRP A 207 -4.67 24.43 -2.58
N ALA A 208 -3.51 25.07 -2.49
CA ALA A 208 -2.83 25.31 -1.22
C ALA A 208 -3.54 26.36 -0.39
N ASP A 209 -3.73 26.09 0.89
CA ASP A 209 -4.16 27.08 1.84
C ASP A 209 -3.12 28.22 1.91
N PRO A 210 -3.50 29.48 1.77
CA PRO A 210 -2.55 30.59 1.68
C PRO A 210 -1.78 30.86 2.99
N VAL A 211 -2.20 30.26 4.11
CA VAL A 211 -1.54 30.42 5.42
C VAL A 211 -0.70 29.20 5.75
N THR A 212 -1.25 27.99 5.57
CA THR A 212 -0.61 26.73 5.99
C THR A 212 0.07 26.00 4.84
N GLY A 213 -0.35 26.21 3.59
CA GLY A 213 0.09 25.43 2.44
C GLY A 213 -0.64 24.07 2.28
N ALA A 214 -1.44 23.68 3.26
CA ALA A 214 -2.12 22.39 3.27
C ALA A 214 -3.20 22.27 2.18
N SER A 215 -3.41 21.08 1.64
CA SER A 215 -4.52 20.79 0.74
C SER A 215 -5.86 20.74 1.51
N PRO A 216 -7.03 20.96 0.84
CA PRO A 216 -8.28 21.16 1.57
C PRO A 216 -8.90 19.85 2.10
N LEU A 217 -8.60 18.69 1.46
CA LEU A 217 -9.37 17.48 1.68
C LEU A 217 -8.49 16.31 2.11
N VAL A 218 -9.07 15.47 2.96
CA VAL A 218 -8.56 14.14 3.30
C VAL A 218 -9.01 13.16 2.22
N TRP A 219 -8.14 12.87 1.26
CA TRP A 219 -8.37 11.82 0.28
C TRP A 219 -7.91 10.49 0.86
N ASN A 220 -8.83 9.53 0.98
CA ASN A 220 -8.60 8.31 1.73
C ASN A 220 -7.40 7.50 1.24
N ARG A 221 -7.16 7.38 -0.09
CA ARG A 221 -6.03 6.62 -0.61
C ARG A 221 -4.67 7.24 -0.28
N ALA A 222 -4.55 8.58 -0.27
CA ALA A 222 -3.33 9.22 0.18
C ALA A 222 -3.07 8.92 1.66
N ALA A 223 -4.09 9.02 2.52
CA ALA A 223 -3.99 8.60 3.92
C ALA A 223 -3.66 7.10 4.05
N GLY A 224 -4.19 6.26 3.16
CA GLY A 224 -3.89 4.83 3.08
C GLY A 224 -2.43 4.55 2.77
N TRP A 225 -1.87 5.23 1.78
CA TRP A 225 -0.44 5.13 1.48
C TRP A 225 0.43 5.52 2.67
N TYR A 226 0.12 6.63 3.33
CA TYR A 226 0.85 7.08 4.50
C TYR A 226 0.75 6.09 5.67
N PHE A 227 -0.42 5.51 5.91
CA PHE A 227 -0.62 4.49 6.95
C PHE A 227 0.20 3.22 6.68
N MET A 228 0.22 2.77 5.42
CA MET A 228 1.07 1.66 5.01
C MET A 228 2.57 2.00 5.13
N ALA A 229 2.96 3.24 4.79
CA ALA A 229 4.33 3.68 4.93
C ALA A 229 4.82 3.63 6.39
N LEU A 230 3.99 4.06 7.33
CA LEU A 230 4.29 4.01 8.76
C LEU A 230 4.54 2.58 9.23
N ILE A 231 3.60 1.65 8.98
CA ILE A 231 3.75 0.27 9.44
C ILE A 231 4.93 -0.44 8.77
N ASP A 232 5.14 -0.25 7.44
CA ASP A 232 6.23 -0.90 6.73
C ASP A 232 7.61 -0.34 7.16
N THR A 233 7.71 0.98 7.40
CA THR A 233 8.94 1.61 7.89
C THR A 233 9.27 1.17 9.33
N LEU A 234 8.28 1.09 10.21
CA LEU A 234 8.46 0.62 11.59
C LEU A 234 9.03 -0.81 11.69
N GLN A 235 8.83 -1.63 10.66
CA GLN A 235 9.41 -2.98 10.63
C GLN A 235 10.94 -3.00 10.56
N VAL A 236 11.53 -1.96 10.00
CA VAL A 236 12.97 -1.92 9.72
C VAL A 236 13.70 -0.78 10.44
N TYR A 237 12.98 0.24 10.91
CA TYR A 237 13.54 1.38 11.61
C TYR A 237 14.10 0.96 12.98
N PRO A 238 15.33 1.32 13.36
CA PRO A 238 15.91 0.93 14.64
C PRO A 238 15.12 1.50 15.83
N SER A 239 14.66 0.63 16.72
CA SER A 239 13.81 1.01 17.86
C SER A 239 14.53 1.83 18.94
N ASP A 240 15.85 1.87 18.92
CA ASP A 240 16.70 2.65 19.81
C ASP A 240 16.98 4.09 19.32
N LEU A 241 16.59 4.41 18.08
CA LEU A 241 16.69 5.76 17.53
C LEU A 241 15.44 6.60 17.86
N PRO A 242 15.58 7.91 18.12
CA PRO A 242 14.44 8.78 18.50
C PRO A 242 13.31 8.84 17.47
N GLY A 243 13.62 8.68 16.18
CA GLY A 243 12.64 8.65 15.09
C GLY A 243 11.61 7.54 15.26
N TYR A 244 12.00 6.37 15.78
CA TYR A 244 11.07 5.25 15.96
C TYR A 244 9.86 5.61 16.83
N ALA A 245 10.08 6.25 17.98
CA ALA A 245 9.00 6.63 18.87
C ALA A 245 8.06 7.67 18.23
N ARG A 246 8.57 8.58 17.39
CA ARG A 246 7.76 9.55 16.63
C ARG A 246 6.89 8.83 15.60
N LEU A 247 7.48 7.97 14.75
CA LEU A 247 6.75 7.21 13.74
C LEU A 247 5.66 6.33 14.38
N LEU A 248 5.97 5.66 15.49
CA LEU A 248 4.97 4.87 16.24
C LEU A 248 3.83 5.75 16.77
N GLY A 249 4.15 6.92 17.31
CA GLY A 249 3.15 7.90 17.75
C GLY A 249 2.22 8.36 16.61
N TYR A 250 2.79 8.61 15.41
CA TYR A 250 2.03 8.98 14.21
C TYR A 250 1.12 7.84 13.73
N PHE A 251 1.63 6.60 13.76
CA PHE A 251 0.87 5.41 13.40
C PHE A 251 -0.35 5.20 14.32
N VAL A 252 -0.14 5.25 15.64
CA VAL A 252 -1.21 5.12 16.63
C VAL A 252 -2.23 6.25 16.50
N THR A 253 -1.77 7.50 16.32
CA THR A 253 -2.65 8.66 16.16
C THR A 253 -3.53 8.53 14.92
N LEU A 254 -2.97 8.06 13.80
CA LEU A 254 -3.76 7.85 12.59
C LEU A 254 -4.73 6.68 12.77
N ALA A 255 -4.33 5.58 13.42
CA ALA A 255 -5.22 4.46 13.73
C ALA A 255 -6.45 4.90 14.55
N ASP A 256 -6.27 5.79 15.54
CA ASP A 256 -7.38 6.41 16.28
C ASP A 256 -8.32 7.24 15.38
N GLY A 257 -7.75 7.98 14.42
CA GLY A 257 -8.52 8.73 13.43
C GLY A 257 -9.34 7.82 12.52
N LEU A 258 -8.72 6.72 12.08
CA LEU A 258 -9.35 5.71 11.23
C LEU A 258 -10.49 4.97 11.95
N GLU A 259 -10.27 4.55 13.21
CA GLU A 259 -11.33 3.90 14.03
C GLU A 259 -12.56 4.81 14.11
N ARG A 260 -12.37 6.10 14.38
CA ARG A 260 -13.49 7.06 14.53
C ARG A 260 -14.20 7.40 13.23
N SER A 261 -13.52 7.32 12.10
CA SER A 261 -14.05 7.67 10.77
C SER A 261 -14.53 6.47 9.97
N GLN A 262 -14.46 5.24 10.53
CA GLN A 262 -14.98 4.04 9.88
C GLN A 262 -16.50 4.13 9.75
N ASP A 263 -17.02 3.91 8.54
CA ASP A 263 -18.45 3.83 8.29
C ASP A 263 -19.10 2.64 9.01
N GLY A 264 -20.41 2.74 9.25
CA GLY A 264 -21.19 1.67 9.86
C GLY A 264 -21.11 0.33 9.10
N GLY A 265 -20.80 0.32 7.82
CA GLY A 265 -20.55 -0.87 7.01
C GLY A 265 -19.15 -1.46 7.13
N GLY A 266 -18.17 -0.69 7.62
CA GLY A 266 -16.78 -1.16 7.80
C GLY A 266 -15.75 -0.51 6.87
N GLY A 267 -16.17 0.28 5.89
CA GLY A 267 -15.28 0.96 4.96
C GLY A 267 -15.00 2.42 5.31
N TRP A 268 -14.31 3.12 4.40
CA TRP A 268 -14.06 4.55 4.51
C TRP A 268 -14.47 5.28 3.24
N TRP A 269 -15.06 6.46 3.45
CA TRP A 269 -15.47 7.33 2.36
C TRP A 269 -14.26 7.83 1.56
N LEU A 270 -14.44 8.03 0.24
CA LEU A 270 -13.38 8.57 -0.64
C LEU A 270 -12.80 9.88 -0.09
N ILE A 271 -13.67 10.78 0.35
CA ILE A 271 -13.30 12.02 1.07
C ILE A 271 -13.76 11.87 2.52
N MET A 272 -12.79 11.92 3.44
CA MET A 272 -12.96 11.58 4.85
C MET A 272 -13.11 12.81 5.77
N ASN A 273 -13.24 14.01 5.22
CA ASN A 273 -13.49 15.20 6.03
C ASN A 273 -14.84 15.07 6.76
N GLU A 274 -14.90 15.51 8.02
CA GLU A 274 -16.13 15.54 8.80
C GLU A 274 -17.23 16.33 8.06
N GLY A 275 -18.44 15.76 8.03
CA GLY A 275 -19.59 16.31 7.32
C GLY A 275 -19.65 16.01 5.82
N TYR A 276 -18.70 15.20 5.31
CA TYR A 276 -18.71 14.73 3.92
C TYR A 276 -19.25 13.29 3.80
N GLU A 277 -19.53 12.62 4.90
CA GLU A 277 -20.09 11.28 4.94
C GLU A 277 -21.45 11.29 4.21
N ALA A 278 -21.63 10.33 3.31
CA ALA A 278 -22.83 10.20 2.47
C ALA A 278 -23.22 11.48 1.66
N ARG A 279 -22.33 12.48 1.55
CA ARG A 279 -22.54 13.59 0.63
C ARG A 279 -22.71 13.04 -0.79
N GLU A 280 -23.64 13.63 -1.56
CA GLU A 280 -23.88 13.20 -2.96
C GLU A 280 -22.58 13.18 -3.75
N GLY A 281 -22.30 12.03 -4.39
CA GLY A 281 -21.07 11.76 -5.14
C GLY A 281 -19.95 11.14 -4.30
N ASN A 282 -20.00 11.17 -2.94
CA ASN A 282 -19.05 10.43 -2.11
C ASN A 282 -19.45 8.96 -1.99
N TYR A 283 -18.49 8.06 -1.85
CA TYR A 283 -18.73 6.61 -1.77
C TYR A 283 -17.65 5.92 -0.93
N ILE A 284 -17.94 4.70 -0.46
CA ILE A 284 -16.94 3.83 0.20
C ILE A 284 -15.97 3.33 -0.85
N GLU A 285 -14.68 3.60 -0.67
CA GLU A 285 -13.65 3.32 -1.65
C GLU A 285 -12.81 2.11 -1.23
N ALA A 286 -12.64 1.15 -2.14
CA ALA A 286 -12.09 -0.16 -1.82
C ALA A 286 -10.59 -0.14 -1.54
N SER A 287 -9.77 0.63 -2.28
CA SER A 287 -8.31 0.55 -2.15
C SER A 287 -7.83 1.05 -0.79
N ALA A 288 -8.34 2.21 -0.35
CA ALA A 288 -8.00 2.75 0.97
C ALA A 288 -8.54 1.87 2.10
N THR A 289 -9.75 1.31 1.93
CA THR A 289 -10.31 0.35 2.90
C THR A 289 -9.37 -0.86 3.06
N ALA A 290 -8.78 -1.36 1.97
CA ALA A 290 -7.80 -2.44 2.02
C ALA A 290 -6.48 -2.01 2.69
N MET A 291 -5.98 -0.81 2.40
CA MET A 291 -4.78 -0.26 3.02
C MET A 291 -4.92 -0.09 4.53
N PHE A 292 -6.08 0.40 4.97
CA PHE A 292 -6.35 0.58 6.40
C PHE A 292 -6.54 -0.77 7.10
N SER A 293 -7.26 -1.72 6.49
CA SER A 293 -7.37 -3.09 6.98
C SER A 293 -5.99 -3.72 7.18
N TYR A 294 -5.13 -3.68 6.16
CA TYR A 294 -3.75 -4.16 6.23
C TYR A 294 -2.98 -3.57 7.40
N GLY A 295 -2.93 -2.23 7.50
CA GLY A 295 -2.13 -1.56 8.53
C GLY A 295 -2.65 -1.81 9.94
N LEU A 296 -3.99 -1.87 10.13
CA LEU A 296 -4.61 -2.17 11.43
C LEU A 296 -4.33 -3.61 11.86
N LEU A 297 -4.57 -4.60 10.99
CA LEU A 297 -4.36 -6.01 11.32
C LEU A 297 -2.90 -6.31 11.58
N ARG A 298 -2.00 -5.82 10.73
CA ARG A 298 -0.56 -5.97 10.91
C ARG A 298 -0.07 -5.26 12.17
N GLY A 299 -0.55 -4.04 12.42
CA GLY A 299 -0.19 -3.29 13.62
C GLY A 299 -0.54 -4.01 14.91
N VAL A 300 -1.70 -4.68 14.97
CA VAL A 300 -2.10 -5.52 16.12
C VAL A 300 -1.24 -6.77 16.19
N ARG A 301 -1.07 -7.50 15.09
CA ARG A 301 -0.25 -8.72 15.06
C ARG A 301 1.19 -8.47 15.50
N ASP A 302 1.77 -7.35 15.10
CA ASP A 302 3.14 -6.97 15.44
C ASP A 302 3.26 -6.28 16.82
N GLY A 303 2.14 -6.12 17.56
CA GLY A 303 2.10 -5.52 18.90
C GLY A 303 2.32 -4.00 18.93
N LEU A 304 2.15 -3.31 17.80
CA LEU A 304 2.27 -1.86 17.67
C LEU A 304 0.94 -1.14 17.92
N LEU A 305 -0.18 -1.84 17.80
CA LEU A 305 -1.52 -1.35 18.09
C LEU A 305 -2.21 -2.24 19.14
N GLU A 306 -3.15 -1.64 19.88
CA GLU A 306 -3.99 -2.36 20.84
C GLU A 306 -4.96 -3.31 20.13
N GLU A 307 -5.37 -4.39 20.83
CA GLU A 307 -6.28 -5.42 20.32
C GLU A 307 -7.63 -4.87 19.80
N LYS A 308 -8.09 -3.73 20.30
CA LYS A 308 -9.34 -3.10 19.86
C LYS A 308 -9.36 -2.82 18.33
N TYR A 309 -8.21 -2.52 17.74
CA TYR A 309 -8.10 -2.22 16.31
C TYR A 309 -8.26 -3.46 15.42
N LYS A 310 -8.11 -4.68 15.97
CA LYS A 310 -8.36 -5.92 15.24
C LYS A 310 -9.78 -5.98 14.70
N ALA A 311 -10.77 -5.65 15.53
CA ALA A 311 -12.17 -5.66 15.11
C ALA A 311 -12.45 -4.63 13.98
N VAL A 312 -11.79 -3.48 14.01
CA VAL A 312 -11.88 -2.45 12.95
C VAL A 312 -11.31 -2.97 11.62
N GLY A 313 -10.12 -3.57 11.67
CA GLY A 313 -9.46 -4.15 10.50
C GLY A 313 -10.21 -5.32 9.89
N LEU A 314 -10.73 -6.25 10.73
CA LEU A 314 -11.51 -7.41 10.27
C LEU A 314 -12.82 -6.99 9.63
N LYS A 315 -13.55 -6.03 10.25
CA LYS A 315 -14.79 -5.51 9.68
C LYS A 315 -14.58 -4.88 8.30
N ALA A 316 -13.45 -4.19 8.11
CA ALA A 316 -13.07 -3.66 6.82
C ALA A 316 -12.78 -4.76 5.80
N TYR A 317 -12.06 -5.80 6.21
CA TYR A 317 -11.77 -6.95 5.34
C TYR A 317 -13.03 -7.71 4.94
N GLU A 318 -13.95 -7.96 5.88
CA GLU A 318 -15.26 -8.59 5.59
C GLU A 318 -16.03 -7.78 4.54
N LEU A 319 -16.14 -6.45 4.70
CA LEU A 319 -16.76 -5.59 3.68
C LEU A 319 -16.10 -5.72 2.31
N LEU A 320 -14.75 -5.77 2.26
CA LEU A 320 -14.02 -5.90 1.01
C LEU A 320 -14.36 -7.21 0.29
N VAL A 321 -14.43 -8.31 1.02
CA VAL A 321 -14.79 -9.61 0.47
C VAL A 321 -16.23 -9.61 -0.04
N ASP A 322 -17.16 -9.09 0.75
CA ASP A 322 -18.60 -9.16 0.46
C ASP A 322 -19.03 -8.25 -0.70
N GLU A 323 -18.45 -7.04 -0.80
CA GLU A 323 -18.92 -6.00 -1.72
C GLU A 323 -17.97 -5.74 -2.90
N PHE A 324 -16.67 -6.03 -2.75
CA PHE A 324 -15.67 -5.64 -3.74
C PHE A 324 -14.90 -6.81 -4.37
N VAL A 325 -15.10 -8.05 -3.91
CA VAL A 325 -14.60 -9.24 -4.59
C VAL A 325 -15.73 -9.86 -5.40
N ARG A 326 -15.49 -10.08 -6.69
CA ARG A 326 -16.43 -10.76 -7.60
C ARG A 326 -15.81 -12.02 -8.17
N GLU A 327 -16.54 -13.14 -8.12
CA GLU A 327 -16.19 -14.36 -8.86
C GLU A 327 -16.55 -14.19 -10.35
N ASP A 328 -15.60 -14.47 -11.25
CA ASP A 328 -15.78 -14.23 -12.69
C ASP A 328 -16.37 -15.43 -13.45
N GLY A 329 -16.71 -16.52 -12.76
CA GLY A 329 -17.31 -17.73 -13.35
C GLY A 329 -16.35 -18.63 -14.16
N ASN A 330 -15.10 -18.22 -14.33
CA ASN A 330 -14.03 -18.97 -14.99
C ASN A 330 -12.94 -19.49 -14.02
N GLY A 331 -13.21 -19.40 -12.71
CA GLY A 331 -12.27 -19.78 -11.65
C GLY A 331 -11.36 -18.65 -11.17
N THR A 332 -11.43 -17.45 -11.78
CA THR A 332 -10.74 -16.24 -11.29
C THR A 332 -11.68 -15.37 -10.46
N ILE A 333 -11.10 -14.43 -9.71
CA ILE A 333 -11.83 -13.35 -9.04
C ILE A 333 -11.30 -12.01 -9.49
N SER A 334 -12.19 -10.99 -9.43
CA SER A 334 -11.86 -9.60 -9.69
C SER A 334 -12.03 -8.76 -8.45
N PHE A 335 -11.17 -7.75 -8.28
CA PHE A 335 -11.27 -6.74 -7.23
C PHE A 335 -11.82 -5.43 -7.82
N LEU A 336 -12.89 -4.92 -7.22
CA LEU A 336 -13.68 -3.81 -7.71
C LEU A 336 -13.51 -2.57 -6.82
N GLY A 337 -14.15 -1.45 -7.20
CA GLY A 337 -14.30 -0.28 -6.35
C GLY A 337 -13.04 0.54 -6.09
N THR A 338 -11.96 0.31 -6.84
CA THR A 338 -10.74 1.14 -6.77
C THR A 338 -10.90 2.39 -7.63
N VAL A 339 -10.81 3.57 -7.03
CA VAL A 339 -10.74 4.83 -7.79
C VAL A 339 -9.43 4.93 -8.57
N GLN A 340 -9.44 5.46 -9.77
CA GLN A 340 -8.23 5.75 -10.54
C GLN A 340 -7.38 6.82 -9.85
N VAL A 341 -6.34 7.34 -10.50
CA VAL A 341 -5.39 8.27 -9.88
C VAL A 341 -6.05 9.60 -9.52
N GLY A 342 -6.13 9.89 -8.23
CA GLY A 342 -6.32 11.24 -7.72
C GLY A 342 -4.98 11.96 -7.62
N SER A 343 -4.94 13.25 -7.92
CA SER A 343 -3.69 14.01 -7.97
C SER A 343 -3.91 15.44 -7.51
N LEU A 344 -2.92 15.98 -6.81
CA LEU A 344 -2.86 17.41 -6.52
C LEU A 344 -2.44 18.27 -7.75
N ASN A 345 -2.17 17.63 -8.89
CA ASN A 345 -2.14 18.34 -10.19
C ASN A 345 -3.57 18.68 -10.68
N SER A 346 -4.34 19.32 -9.80
CA SER A 346 -5.75 19.67 -9.97
C SER A 346 -6.10 20.81 -9.01
N ASN A 347 -7.37 21.15 -8.87
CA ASN A 347 -7.84 22.09 -7.84
C ASN A 347 -8.12 21.40 -6.48
N ALA A 348 -7.90 20.09 -6.38
CA ALA A 348 -8.15 19.25 -5.20
C ALA A 348 -9.55 19.42 -4.58
N SER A 349 -10.57 19.77 -5.39
CA SER A 349 -11.94 19.95 -4.92
C SER A 349 -12.64 18.59 -4.70
N PHE A 350 -13.73 18.61 -3.94
CA PHE A 350 -14.60 17.44 -3.76
C PHE A 350 -15.12 16.92 -5.11
N GLU A 351 -15.57 17.81 -5.96
CA GLU A 351 -16.10 17.50 -7.30
C GLU A 351 -15.01 16.85 -8.18
N TYR A 352 -13.76 17.29 -8.06
CA TYR A 352 -12.64 16.67 -8.75
C TYR A 352 -12.47 15.20 -8.31
N TYR A 353 -12.30 14.95 -7.00
CA TYR A 353 -12.06 13.59 -6.52
C TYR A 353 -13.22 12.64 -6.81
N THR A 354 -14.46 13.10 -6.64
CA THR A 354 -15.65 12.27 -6.86
C THR A 354 -15.97 12.05 -8.34
N SER A 355 -15.38 12.82 -9.25
CA SER A 355 -15.51 12.62 -10.71
C SER A 355 -14.54 11.58 -11.28
N ILE A 356 -13.54 11.15 -10.51
CA ILE A 356 -12.54 10.18 -10.97
C ILE A 356 -13.19 8.80 -11.12
N PRO A 357 -13.05 8.13 -12.28
CA PRO A 357 -13.70 6.83 -12.50
C PRO A 357 -13.12 5.73 -11.63
N LEU A 358 -13.93 4.72 -11.37
CA LEU A 358 -13.49 3.46 -10.77
C LEU A 358 -12.84 2.56 -11.82
N ALA A 359 -11.91 1.71 -11.40
CA ALA A 359 -11.28 0.69 -12.23
C ALA A 359 -11.40 -0.69 -11.58
N GLU A 360 -11.74 -1.68 -12.38
CA GLU A 360 -11.71 -3.08 -11.99
C GLU A 360 -10.28 -3.61 -12.08
N ASN A 361 -9.87 -4.42 -11.10
CA ASN A 361 -8.53 -5.03 -11.03
C ASN A 361 -7.39 -3.99 -11.08
N ASP A 362 -7.65 -2.80 -10.57
CA ASP A 362 -6.61 -1.77 -10.45
C ASP A 362 -5.49 -2.27 -9.55
N ALA A 363 -4.26 -2.14 -10.03
CA ALA A 363 -3.07 -2.68 -9.36
C ALA A 363 -2.87 -2.13 -7.93
N ARG A 364 -3.25 -0.86 -7.69
CA ARG A 364 -3.12 -0.18 -6.39
C ARG A 364 -4.05 -0.78 -5.35
N GLY A 365 -5.33 -0.95 -5.69
CA GLY A 365 -6.32 -1.55 -4.81
C GLY A 365 -6.11 -3.06 -4.65
N SER A 366 -5.85 -3.76 -5.75
CA SER A 366 -5.63 -5.21 -5.73
C SER A 366 -4.40 -5.60 -4.92
N GLY A 367 -3.30 -4.83 -5.03
CA GLY A 367 -2.10 -5.06 -4.22
C GLY A 367 -2.36 -4.84 -2.72
N ALA A 368 -3.07 -3.76 -2.37
CA ALA A 368 -3.46 -3.50 -0.98
C ALA A 368 -4.39 -4.59 -0.42
N PHE A 369 -5.35 -5.07 -1.22
CA PHE A 369 -6.21 -6.19 -0.82
C PHE A 369 -5.41 -7.48 -0.57
N LEU A 370 -4.41 -7.78 -1.41
CA LEU A 370 -3.52 -8.93 -1.17
C LEU A 370 -2.81 -8.82 0.18
N PHE A 371 -2.32 -7.63 0.55
CA PHE A 371 -1.70 -7.42 1.86
C PHE A 371 -2.70 -7.62 3.00
N ALA A 372 -3.92 -7.07 2.90
CA ALA A 372 -4.96 -7.23 3.91
C ALA A 372 -5.39 -8.70 4.07
N ALA A 373 -5.56 -9.42 2.94
CA ALA A 373 -5.93 -10.83 2.94
C ALA A 373 -4.87 -11.70 3.63
N ILE A 374 -3.58 -11.44 3.38
CA ILE A 374 -2.49 -12.17 4.06
C ILE A 374 -2.53 -11.92 5.57
N GLU A 375 -2.77 -10.68 6.01
CA GLU A 375 -2.82 -10.37 7.44
C GLU A 375 -4.03 -11.02 8.13
N GLU A 376 -5.19 -11.09 7.45
CA GLU A 376 -6.36 -11.81 7.96
C GLU A 376 -6.08 -13.32 8.07
N GLU A 377 -5.46 -13.92 7.06
CA GLU A 377 -5.08 -15.34 7.02
C GLU A 377 -4.01 -15.70 8.08
N LEU A 378 -3.30 -14.73 8.64
CA LEU A 378 -2.28 -14.91 9.69
C LEU A 378 -2.84 -14.79 11.12
N LEU A 379 -4.11 -14.38 11.30
CA LEU A 379 -4.76 -14.18 12.61
C LEU A 379 -5.38 -15.45 13.17
#